data_16690c97313b185d45513305a9607425
#
_entry.id   16690c97313b185d45513305a9607425
#
_cell.length_a   1.000
_cell.length_b   1.000
_cell.length_c   1.000
_cell.angle_alpha   90.00
_cell.angle_beta   90.00
_cell.angle_gamma   90.00
#
_symmetry.space_group_name_H-M   'P 1'
#
loop_
_entity.id
_entity.type
_entity.pdbx_description
1 polymer ?
#
loop_
_entity_poly.entity_id
_entity_poly.type
_entity_poly.pdbx_seq_one_letter_code
_entity_poly.pdbx_strand_id
1 'polypeptide(L)'
;SYRKPKSESRLIVTPQESDSFNLPRLGRQWQWQANYNPSFGMPTSLGFFRLYTYKTNDNFWNVPNLLLQKTPADRFTVTAKLTLISKAEGQLGGLIMMGLDYSSLVVKRVGDGFVLQQMTCRNADKGGAVTVTPLAHLAKTGQDDNDYQFAIYEEVFLQMKVDGGIVRFAFSRDGKHFKEVGEPFKMREGKWIGAKMGFVAQEPNVKSNRGWIDIDWFNVTD
;
A
#
# COMPACT_ATOMS: atom_id res chain seq x y z
N SER A 1 -32.27 -24.81 24.54
CA SER A 1 -31.00 -24.17 24.93
C SER A 1 -29.84 -25.07 24.51
N TYR A 2 -28.93 -24.55 23.71
CA TYR A 2 -27.72 -25.28 23.35
C TYR A 2 -26.65 -25.07 24.43
N ARG A 3 -25.99 -26.15 24.86
CA ARG A 3 -24.81 -26.05 25.73
C ARG A 3 -23.67 -25.43 24.94
N LYS A 4 -23.09 -24.35 25.46
CA LYS A 4 -21.87 -23.76 24.93
C LYS A 4 -20.76 -24.84 24.95
N PRO A 5 -20.04 -25.08 23.86
CA PRO A 5 -18.91 -26.00 23.86
C PRO A 5 -17.91 -25.61 24.96
N LYS A 6 -17.37 -26.58 25.70
CA LYS A 6 -16.25 -26.34 26.61
C LYS A 6 -15.06 -25.90 25.75
N SER A 7 -14.68 -24.63 25.84
CA SER A 7 -13.41 -24.16 25.27
C SER A 7 -12.39 -24.18 26.43
N GLU A 8 -11.23 -24.77 26.17
CA GLU A 8 -10.07 -24.50 27.01
C GLU A 8 -9.80 -22.99 26.98
N SER A 9 -9.42 -22.41 28.10
CA SER A 9 -9.05 -21.00 28.19
C SER A 9 -7.81 -20.79 27.31
N ARG A 10 -8.00 -20.30 26.07
CA ARG A 10 -6.89 -19.90 25.22
C ARG A 10 -6.45 -18.52 25.66
N LEU A 11 -5.15 -18.33 25.75
CA LEU A 11 -4.55 -17.01 25.88
C LEU A 11 -5.12 -16.11 24.77
N ILE A 12 -5.63 -14.95 25.15
CA ILE A 12 -5.99 -13.92 24.17
C ILE A 12 -4.68 -13.43 23.57
N VAL A 13 -4.44 -13.76 22.33
CA VAL A 13 -3.26 -13.30 21.59
C VAL A 13 -3.69 -12.15 20.71
N THR A 14 -3.02 -11.01 20.83
CA THR A 14 -3.21 -9.90 19.90
C THR A 14 -2.79 -10.35 18.50
N PRO A 15 -3.62 -10.15 17.46
CA PRO A 15 -3.24 -10.46 16.10
C PRO A 15 -1.95 -9.71 15.71
N GLN A 16 -1.13 -10.35 14.90
CA GLN A 16 0.04 -9.68 14.32
C GLN A 16 -0.44 -8.54 13.41
N GLU A 17 0.19 -7.37 13.53
CA GLU A 17 -0.12 -6.17 12.75
C GLU A 17 1.07 -5.76 11.87
N SER A 18 2.28 -5.79 12.44
CA SER A 18 3.52 -5.54 11.70
C SER A 18 3.98 -6.78 10.93
N ASP A 19 4.70 -6.56 9.82
CA ASP A 19 5.25 -7.63 9.01
C ASP A 19 6.61 -7.21 8.44
N SER A 20 7.62 -8.07 8.56
CA SER A 20 8.94 -7.92 7.94
C SER A 20 9.08 -8.68 6.63
N PHE A 21 8.02 -9.38 6.19
CA PHE A 21 7.95 -10.18 4.96
C PHE A 21 9.06 -11.22 4.78
N ASN A 22 9.74 -11.60 5.87
CA ASN A 22 10.84 -12.59 5.87
C ASN A 22 10.37 -14.05 5.79
N LEU A 23 9.05 -14.28 5.84
CA LEU A 23 8.47 -15.61 5.74
C LEU A 23 8.11 -15.95 4.28
N PRO A 24 8.13 -17.24 3.89
CA PRO A 24 7.81 -17.68 2.53
C PRO A 24 6.30 -17.56 2.19
N ARG A 25 5.53 -16.94 3.05
CA ARG A 25 4.08 -16.70 2.88
C ARG A 25 3.67 -15.42 3.61
N LEU A 26 2.61 -14.78 3.12
CA LEU A 26 1.97 -13.66 3.81
C LEU A 26 1.43 -14.07 5.18
N GLY A 27 1.55 -13.17 6.16
CA GLY A 27 0.90 -13.28 7.45
C GLY A 27 -0.63 -13.32 7.30
N ARG A 28 -1.31 -13.88 8.31
CA ARG A 28 -2.78 -14.06 8.29
C ARG A 28 -3.56 -12.74 8.39
N GLN A 29 -2.91 -11.64 8.76
CA GLN A 29 -3.49 -10.31 8.80
C GLN A 29 -3.76 -9.75 7.40
N TRP A 30 -3.02 -10.21 6.39
CA TRP A 30 -3.13 -9.72 5.02
C TRP A 30 -4.30 -10.34 4.27
N GLN A 31 -4.95 -9.52 3.48
CA GLN A 31 -6.04 -9.91 2.59
C GLN A 31 -5.96 -9.12 1.28
N TRP A 32 -6.41 -9.72 0.22
CA TRP A 32 -6.54 -9.06 -1.07
C TRP A 32 -7.88 -8.32 -1.18
N GLN A 33 -7.91 -7.27 -1.99
CA GLN A 33 -9.16 -6.53 -2.24
C GLN A 33 -10.20 -7.41 -2.95
N ALA A 34 -9.76 -8.29 -3.84
CA ALA A 34 -10.60 -9.26 -4.53
C ALA A 34 -10.05 -10.69 -4.35
N ASN A 35 -10.61 -11.65 -5.09
CA ASN A 35 -10.13 -13.03 -5.07
C ASN A 35 -8.65 -13.11 -5.42
N TYR A 36 -7.89 -13.84 -4.63
CA TYR A 36 -6.46 -14.03 -4.82
C TYR A 36 -6.12 -14.57 -6.22
N ASN A 37 -5.09 -13.98 -6.80
CA ASN A 37 -4.45 -14.47 -8.02
C ASN A 37 -2.93 -14.49 -7.78
N PRO A 38 -2.23 -15.62 -8.07
CA PRO A 38 -0.77 -15.72 -7.90
C PRO A 38 0.03 -14.63 -8.65
N SER A 39 -0.54 -14.07 -9.71
CA SER A 39 0.09 -12.98 -10.46
C SER A 39 0.09 -11.62 -9.75
N PHE A 40 -0.58 -11.48 -8.61
CA PHE A 40 -0.62 -10.21 -7.87
C PHE A 40 0.69 -9.93 -7.15
N GLY A 41 1.32 -10.94 -6.59
CA GLY A 41 2.56 -10.77 -5.86
C GLY A 41 3.05 -12.06 -5.22
N MET A 42 4.27 -12.02 -4.71
CA MET A 42 4.93 -13.17 -4.10
C MET A 42 5.96 -12.74 -3.04
N PRO A 43 6.15 -13.53 -1.99
CA PRO A 43 7.30 -13.38 -1.13
C PRO A 43 8.57 -13.74 -1.93
N THR A 44 9.67 -13.06 -1.63
CA THR A 44 10.96 -13.31 -2.28
C THR A 44 11.92 -14.00 -1.31
N SER A 45 12.92 -14.67 -1.85
CA SER A 45 14.02 -15.26 -1.03
C SER A 45 14.92 -14.20 -0.41
N LEU A 46 14.78 -12.93 -0.81
CA LEU A 46 15.55 -11.80 -0.30
C LEU A 46 14.92 -11.12 0.92
N GLY A 47 13.78 -11.62 1.38
CA GLY A 47 13.12 -11.11 2.59
C GLY A 47 12.27 -9.87 2.38
N PHE A 48 11.65 -9.73 1.21
CA PHE A 48 10.62 -8.72 0.95
C PHE A 48 9.44 -9.33 0.19
N PHE A 49 8.32 -8.64 0.19
CA PHE A 49 7.15 -9.04 -0.61
C PHE A 49 7.09 -8.20 -1.88
N ARG A 50 7.07 -8.88 -3.03
CA ARG A 50 6.91 -8.24 -4.35
C ARG A 50 5.44 -8.17 -4.73
N LEU A 51 4.93 -6.95 -4.90
CA LEU A 51 3.58 -6.67 -5.37
C LEU A 51 3.65 -6.08 -6.78
N TYR A 52 3.13 -6.81 -7.76
CA TYR A 52 3.14 -6.38 -9.15
C TYR A 52 2.08 -5.32 -9.44
N THR A 53 2.39 -4.37 -10.34
CA THR A 53 1.41 -3.39 -10.80
C THR A 53 0.24 -4.09 -11.52
N TYR A 54 -0.99 -3.63 -11.25
CA TYR A 54 -2.19 -4.09 -11.95
C TYR A 54 -2.53 -3.15 -13.09
N LYS A 55 -2.79 -3.70 -14.27
CA LYS A 55 -3.00 -2.94 -15.51
C LYS A 55 -4.44 -2.46 -15.62
N THR A 56 -4.70 -1.25 -15.15
CA THR A 56 -6.02 -0.60 -15.23
C THR A 56 -5.91 0.90 -15.00
N ASN A 57 -6.85 1.65 -15.56
CA ASN A 57 -7.06 3.07 -15.28
C ASN A 57 -8.17 3.32 -14.23
N ASP A 58 -8.78 2.25 -13.70
CA ASP A 58 -9.84 2.37 -12.73
C ASP A 58 -9.36 2.98 -11.41
N ASN A 59 -10.29 3.52 -10.64
CA ASN A 59 -10.00 3.91 -9.28
C ASN A 59 -9.63 2.67 -8.44
N PHE A 60 -8.96 2.87 -7.30
CA PHE A 60 -8.43 1.76 -6.52
C PHE A 60 -9.49 0.82 -5.94
N TRP A 61 -10.76 1.22 -5.90
CA TRP A 61 -11.85 0.34 -5.50
C TRP A 61 -11.95 -0.90 -6.38
N ASN A 62 -11.68 -0.75 -7.68
CA ASN A 62 -11.75 -1.81 -8.68
C ASN A 62 -10.41 -2.53 -8.91
N VAL A 63 -9.34 -2.13 -8.20
CA VAL A 63 -8.02 -2.75 -8.33
C VAL A 63 -7.92 -3.98 -7.44
N PRO A 64 -7.87 -5.21 -7.99
CA PRO A 64 -8.01 -6.44 -7.22
C PRO A 64 -6.79 -6.79 -6.37
N ASN A 65 -5.60 -6.31 -6.74
CA ASN A 65 -4.31 -6.64 -6.13
C ASN A 65 -3.91 -5.72 -4.96
N LEU A 66 -4.83 -4.94 -4.39
CA LEU A 66 -4.50 -4.24 -3.15
C LEU A 66 -4.25 -5.27 -2.06
N LEU A 67 -3.09 -5.15 -1.40
CA LEU A 67 -2.72 -5.97 -0.25
C LEU A 67 -3.02 -5.20 1.03
N LEU A 68 -4.03 -5.61 1.77
CA LEU A 68 -4.64 -4.84 2.84
C LEU A 68 -4.72 -5.63 4.14
N GLN A 69 -4.76 -4.93 5.27
CA GLN A 69 -5.17 -5.47 6.56
C GLN A 69 -6.14 -4.51 7.26
N LYS A 70 -6.85 -4.99 8.29
CA LYS A 70 -7.76 -4.16 9.08
C LYS A 70 -6.98 -3.13 9.89
N THR A 71 -7.58 -1.97 10.14
CA THR A 71 -7.04 -1.00 11.11
C THR A 71 -7.04 -1.62 12.52
N PRO A 72 -5.94 -1.46 13.28
CA PRO A 72 -5.80 -2.11 14.59
C PRO A 72 -6.55 -1.38 15.71
N ALA A 73 -6.62 -0.05 15.63
CA ALA A 73 -7.15 0.82 16.68
C ALA A 73 -7.65 2.16 16.09
N ASP A 74 -8.15 3.05 16.95
CA ASP A 74 -8.54 4.41 16.57
C ASP A 74 -7.32 5.36 16.42
N ARG A 75 -6.22 5.01 17.07
CA ARG A 75 -4.95 5.76 17.00
C ARG A 75 -3.80 4.78 16.78
N PHE A 76 -3.04 5.01 15.73
CA PHE A 76 -1.85 4.23 15.37
C PHE A 76 -1.04 4.94 14.30
N THR A 77 0.21 4.50 14.16
CA THR A 77 1.09 4.92 13.06
C THR A 77 1.54 3.70 12.28
N VAL A 78 1.45 3.80 10.97
CA VAL A 78 2.04 2.83 10.03
C VAL A 78 3.26 3.46 9.38
N THR A 79 4.35 2.73 9.36
CA THR A 79 5.53 3.08 8.56
C THR A 79 5.93 1.88 7.73
N ALA A 80 6.22 2.11 6.45
CA ALA A 80 6.66 1.07 5.54
C ALA A 80 7.87 1.53 4.72
N LYS A 81 8.80 0.61 4.47
CA LYS A 81 9.87 0.78 3.50
C LYS A 81 9.48 0.04 2.23
N LEU A 82 9.56 0.71 1.10
CA LEU A 82 9.28 0.12 -0.20
C LEU A 82 10.16 0.71 -1.30
N THR A 83 10.36 -0.08 -2.34
CA THR A 83 11.04 0.32 -3.57
C THR A 83 10.09 0.12 -4.74
N LEU A 84 9.78 1.19 -5.48
CA LEU A 84 9.08 1.08 -6.75
C LEU A 84 10.09 0.81 -7.87
N ILE A 85 9.98 -0.34 -8.51
CA ILE A 85 10.73 -0.68 -9.73
C ILE A 85 9.81 -0.46 -10.92
N SER A 86 10.16 0.51 -11.74
CA SER A 86 9.32 0.96 -12.85
C SER A 86 9.99 0.79 -14.19
N LYS A 87 9.28 0.18 -15.13
CA LYS A 87 9.69 -0.08 -16.52
C LYS A 87 8.96 0.80 -17.52
N ALA A 88 7.92 1.51 -17.08
CA ALA A 88 7.10 2.33 -17.97
C ALA A 88 6.52 3.55 -17.25
N GLU A 89 6.24 4.57 -18.04
CA GLU A 89 5.55 5.78 -17.62
C GLU A 89 4.24 5.48 -16.89
N GLY A 90 4.01 6.17 -15.78
CA GLY A 90 2.75 6.11 -15.03
C GLY A 90 2.61 4.96 -14.04
N GLN A 91 3.56 4.02 -13.98
CA GLN A 91 3.57 2.98 -12.95
C GLN A 91 3.71 3.60 -11.57
N LEU A 92 2.90 3.15 -10.63
CA LEU A 92 2.83 3.70 -9.28
C LEU A 92 2.66 2.62 -8.22
N GLY A 93 3.07 2.98 -7.00
CA GLY A 93 2.83 2.15 -5.82
C GLY A 93 3.05 2.91 -4.53
N GLY A 94 2.45 2.43 -3.45
CA GLY A 94 2.56 3.08 -2.14
C GLY A 94 1.56 2.60 -1.11
N LEU A 95 1.37 3.42 -0.07
CA LEU A 95 0.42 3.16 1.03
C LEU A 95 -0.99 3.65 0.69
N ILE A 96 -1.99 2.94 1.19
CA ILE A 96 -3.40 3.30 1.06
C ILE A 96 -4.17 3.07 2.36
N MET A 97 -5.06 4.01 2.69
CA MET A 97 -6.18 3.82 3.60
C MET A 97 -7.44 3.64 2.76
N MET A 98 -8.10 2.50 2.91
CA MET A 98 -9.20 2.04 2.05
C MET A 98 -10.47 1.77 2.83
N GLY A 99 -11.53 2.47 2.50
CA GLY A 99 -12.90 2.24 2.93
C GLY A 99 -13.83 2.46 1.75
N LEU A 100 -15.05 2.97 1.97
CA LEU A 100 -15.94 3.46 0.90
C LEU A 100 -15.35 4.70 0.19
N ASP A 101 -14.53 5.42 0.92
CA ASP A 101 -13.61 6.43 0.42
C ASP A 101 -12.19 5.92 0.59
N TYR A 102 -11.23 6.42 -0.18
CA TYR A 102 -9.82 6.14 0.07
C TYR A 102 -8.94 7.36 -0.07
N SER A 103 -7.78 7.30 0.58
CA SER A 103 -6.65 8.16 0.30
C SER A 103 -5.37 7.34 0.33
N SER A 104 -4.44 7.67 -0.56
CA SER A 104 -3.17 6.98 -0.70
C SER A 104 -2.03 7.97 -0.86
N LEU A 105 -0.85 7.58 -0.39
CA LEU A 105 0.41 8.23 -0.68
C LEU A 105 1.22 7.29 -1.56
N VAL A 106 1.44 7.69 -2.81
CA VAL A 106 2.09 6.85 -3.82
C VAL A 106 3.25 7.55 -4.49
N VAL A 107 4.24 6.77 -4.89
CA VAL A 107 5.30 7.17 -5.82
C VAL A 107 4.88 6.74 -7.21
N LYS A 108 4.98 7.64 -8.19
CA LYS A 108 4.61 7.40 -9.59
C LYS A 108 5.77 7.78 -10.51
N ARG A 109 6.09 6.93 -11.47
CA ARG A 109 7.07 7.27 -12.52
C ARG A 109 6.55 8.38 -13.43
N VAL A 110 7.39 9.39 -13.61
CA VAL A 110 7.18 10.50 -14.56
C VAL A 110 8.51 10.81 -15.23
N GLY A 111 8.61 10.52 -16.51
CA GLY A 111 9.87 10.69 -17.27
C GLY A 111 11.00 9.82 -16.70
N ASP A 112 12.16 10.43 -16.46
CA ASP A 112 13.35 9.78 -15.88
C ASP A 112 13.43 9.93 -14.34
N GLY A 113 12.31 10.21 -13.69
CA GLY A 113 12.21 10.35 -12.23
C GLY A 113 10.86 9.90 -11.71
N PHE A 114 10.53 10.38 -10.53
CA PHE A 114 9.30 10.03 -9.86
C PHE A 114 8.60 11.25 -9.26
N VAL A 115 7.32 11.13 -9.04
CA VAL A 115 6.51 12.10 -8.31
C VAL A 115 5.86 11.40 -7.14
N LEU A 116 6.06 11.93 -5.94
CA LEU A 116 5.25 11.61 -4.77
C LEU A 116 3.92 12.33 -4.91
N GLN A 117 2.81 11.63 -4.78
CA GLN A 117 1.48 12.21 -4.91
C GLN A 117 0.49 11.61 -3.93
N GLN A 118 -0.46 12.42 -3.50
CA GLN A 118 -1.65 11.94 -2.80
C GLN A 118 -2.77 11.70 -3.81
N MET A 119 -3.45 10.56 -3.67
CA MET A 119 -4.63 10.25 -4.48
C MET A 119 -5.80 9.99 -3.56
N THR A 120 -6.87 10.76 -3.70
CA THR A 120 -8.06 10.68 -2.86
C THR A 120 -9.31 10.46 -3.70
N CYS A 121 -10.17 9.55 -3.27
CA CYS A 121 -11.46 9.30 -3.92
C CYS A 121 -12.56 9.21 -2.86
N ARG A 122 -13.60 10.03 -3.02
CA ARG A 122 -14.83 9.96 -2.24
C ARG A 122 -15.86 9.13 -2.98
N ASN A 123 -16.63 8.31 -2.25
CA ASN A 123 -17.59 7.37 -2.83
C ASN A 123 -16.96 6.48 -3.91
N ALA A 124 -15.79 5.90 -3.58
CA ALA A 124 -15.03 5.09 -4.51
C ALA A 124 -15.80 3.86 -5.00
N ASP A 125 -16.63 3.27 -4.13
CA ASP A 125 -17.55 2.16 -4.42
C ASP A 125 -18.64 2.50 -5.47
N LYS A 126 -18.88 3.80 -5.69
CA LYS A 126 -19.85 4.32 -6.67
C LYS A 126 -19.17 4.96 -7.89
N GLY A 127 -17.86 4.72 -8.06
CA GLY A 127 -17.10 5.29 -9.17
C GLY A 127 -16.79 6.79 -9.01
N GLY A 128 -16.67 7.27 -7.78
CA GLY A 128 -16.29 8.65 -7.50
C GLY A 128 -14.99 9.06 -8.21
N ALA A 129 -14.87 10.33 -8.54
CA ALA A 129 -13.70 10.89 -9.20
C ALA A 129 -12.47 10.85 -8.27
N VAL A 130 -11.32 10.53 -8.84
CA VAL A 130 -10.03 10.54 -8.14
C VAL A 130 -9.42 11.94 -8.24
N THR A 131 -9.12 12.53 -7.08
CA THR A 131 -8.32 13.75 -6.98
C THR A 131 -6.86 13.35 -6.82
N VAL A 132 -5.99 13.88 -7.67
CA VAL A 132 -4.53 13.66 -7.63
C VAL A 132 -3.85 14.96 -7.26
N THR A 133 -3.07 14.94 -6.18
CA THR A 133 -2.30 16.10 -5.70
C THR A 133 -0.83 15.75 -5.73
N PRO A 134 -0.03 16.29 -6.68
CA PRO A 134 1.43 16.17 -6.68
C PRO A 134 2.01 16.86 -5.44
N LEU A 135 2.98 16.24 -4.78
CA LEU A 135 3.55 16.71 -3.51
C LEU A 135 5.04 17.01 -3.61
N ALA A 136 5.79 16.17 -4.31
CA ALA A 136 7.23 16.35 -4.49
C ALA A 136 7.73 15.63 -5.75
N HIS A 137 8.73 16.21 -6.41
CA HIS A 137 9.53 15.51 -7.40
C HIS A 137 10.66 14.76 -6.70
N LEU A 138 10.86 13.51 -7.08
CA LEU A 138 11.90 12.65 -6.55
C LEU A 138 12.82 12.23 -7.70
N ALA A 139 14.11 12.45 -7.52
CA ALA A 139 15.08 11.86 -8.42
C ALA A 139 15.11 10.35 -8.20
N LYS A 140 15.30 9.55 -9.26
CA LYS A 140 15.46 8.11 -9.12
C LYS A 140 16.59 7.77 -8.15
N THR A 141 16.41 6.73 -7.33
CA THR A 141 17.48 6.19 -6.47
C THR A 141 18.53 5.50 -7.33
N GLY A 142 18.12 4.82 -8.40
CA GLY A 142 19.02 4.16 -9.31
C GLY A 142 18.34 3.63 -10.57
N GLN A 143 19.12 2.91 -11.36
CA GLN A 143 18.70 2.26 -12.59
C GLN A 143 19.25 0.84 -12.60
N ASP A 144 18.44 -0.11 -13.06
CA ASP A 144 18.86 -1.49 -13.24
C ASP A 144 19.38 -1.68 -14.66
N ASP A 145 20.69 -1.82 -14.79
CA ASP A 145 21.37 -1.95 -16.09
C ASP A 145 21.53 -3.42 -16.53
N ASN A 146 21.24 -4.40 -15.66
CA ASN A 146 21.67 -5.78 -15.91
C ASN A 146 20.60 -6.67 -16.55
N ASP A 147 19.32 -6.50 -16.26
CA ASP A 147 18.30 -7.48 -16.73
C ASP A 147 17.01 -6.82 -17.27
N TYR A 148 16.78 -5.57 -16.92
CA TYR A 148 15.56 -4.87 -17.29
C TYR A 148 15.90 -3.56 -17.98
N GLN A 149 16.29 -3.64 -19.24
CA GLN A 149 16.54 -2.46 -20.04
C GLN A 149 15.52 -1.37 -19.73
N PHE A 150 16.02 -0.21 -19.20
CA PHE A 150 15.23 0.97 -18.85
C PHE A 150 14.41 0.93 -17.54
N ALA A 151 14.56 -0.06 -16.66
CA ALA A 151 13.97 0.01 -15.35
C ALA A 151 14.70 1.06 -14.49
N ILE A 152 13.93 1.99 -13.92
CA ILE A 152 14.41 2.91 -12.88
C ILE A 152 13.70 2.60 -11.58
N TYR A 153 14.34 2.89 -10.45
CA TYR A 153 13.74 2.62 -9.15
C TYR A 153 13.88 3.78 -8.18
N GLU A 154 12.91 3.86 -7.27
CA GLU A 154 12.90 4.80 -6.15
C GLU A 154 12.59 4.07 -4.86
N GLU A 155 13.51 4.18 -3.90
CA GLU A 155 13.33 3.68 -2.53
C GLU A 155 12.81 4.80 -1.64
N VAL A 156 11.74 4.53 -0.90
CA VAL A 156 11.11 5.50 -0.01
C VAL A 156 10.61 4.84 1.27
N PHE A 157 10.51 5.65 2.31
CA PHE A 157 9.81 5.33 3.55
C PHE A 157 8.52 6.15 3.58
N LEU A 158 7.39 5.47 3.59
CA LEU A 158 6.08 6.09 3.66
C LEU A 158 5.47 5.87 5.04
N GLN A 159 4.80 6.90 5.55
CA GLN A 159 4.16 6.85 6.86
C GLN A 159 2.72 7.32 6.74
N MET A 160 1.86 6.70 7.54
CA MET A 160 0.45 7.05 7.70
C MET A 160 0.13 7.08 9.20
N LYS A 161 -0.24 8.25 9.71
CA LYS A 161 -0.70 8.46 11.09
C LYS A 161 -2.21 8.55 11.10
N VAL A 162 -2.83 7.77 11.98
CA VAL A 162 -4.27 7.77 12.18
C VAL A 162 -4.59 8.21 13.61
N ASP A 163 -5.48 9.18 13.73
CA ASP A 163 -5.99 9.65 15.03
C ASP A 163 -7.47 10.01 14.89
N GLY A 164 -8.35 9.31 15.60
CA GLY A 164 -9.79 9.53 15.58
C GLY A 164 -10.40 9.48 14.17
N GLY A 165 -9.88 8.61 13.31
CA GLY A 165 -10.33 8.47 11.92
C GLY A 165 -9.79 9.53 10.96
N ILE A 166 -8.89 10.40 11.40
CA ILE A 166 -8.15 11.32 10.53
C ILE A 166 -6.80 10.71 10.17
N VAL A 167 -6.54 10.60 8.88
CA VAL A 167 -5.32 10.06 8.31
C VAL A 167 -4.43 11.21 7.84
N ARG A 168 -3.15 11.20 8.22
CA ARG A 168 -2.11 12.11 7.75
C ARG A 168 -0.97 11.30 7.19
N PHE A 169 -0.44 11.74 6.06
CA PHE A 169 0.67 11.08 5.42
C PHE A 169 1.99 11.82 5.65
N ALA A 170 3.07 11.06 5.71
CA ALA A 170 4.42 11.59 5.71
C ALA A 170 5.34 10.69 4.88
N PHE A 171 6.44 11.23 4.42
CA PHE A 171 7.46 10.45 3.72
C PHE A 171 8.86 10.81 4.21
N SER A 172 9.80 9.89 3.97
CA SER A 172 11.21 10.08 4.24
C SER A 172 12.04 9.35 3.16
N ARG A 173 13.23 9.86 2.89
CA ARG A 173 14.23 9.16 2.04
C ARG A 173 15.28 8.41 2.87
N ASP A 174 15.40 8.69 4.15
CA ASP A 174 16.41 8.10 5.04
C ASP A 174 15.82 7.22 6.15
N GLY A 175 14.48 7.16 6.23
CA GLY A 175 13.77 6.40 7.26
C GLY A 175 13.83 7.02 8.67
N LYS A 176 14.42 8.20 8.82
CA LYS A 176 14.60 8.90 10.11
C LYS A 176 13.86 10.23 10.15
N HIS A 177 13.98 11.03 9.11
CA HIS A 177 13.40 12.37 9.04
C HIS A 177 12.15 12.34 8.18
N PHE A 178 10.99 12.23 8.82
CA PHE A 178 9.70 12.21 8.16
C PHE A 178 9.14 13.61 8.02
N LYS A 179 8.71 13.95 6.80
CA LYS A 179 8.01 15.18 6.48
C LYS A 179 6.54 14.87 6.21
N GLU A 180 5.64 15.50 6.97
CA GLU A 180 4.20 15.44 6.69
C GLU A 180 3.89 16.09 5.35
N VAL A 181 3.03 15.47 4.56
CA VAL A 181 2.69 15.89 3.19
C VAL A 181 1.23 15.61 2.86
N GLY A 182 0.71 16.39 1.95
CA GLY A 182 -0.68 16.29 1.49
C GLY A 182 -1.68 16.80 2.49
N GLU A 183 -2.96 16.58 2.19
CA GLU A 183 -4.08 17.01 3.01
C GLU A 183 -4.55 15.90 3.95
N PRO A 184 -4.97 16.23 5.18
CA PRO A 184 -5.58 15.28 6.08
C PRO A 184 -6.82 14.64 5.44
N PHE A 185 -6.96 13.34 5.65
CA PHE A 185 -8.07 12.58 5.09
C PHE A 185 -8.93 11.98 6.21
N LYS A 186 -10.21 12.32 6.24
CA LYS A 186 -11.17 11.63 7.11
C LYS A 186 -11.56 10.31 6.46
N MET A 187 -11.15 9.18 7.08
CA MET A 187 -11.50 7.85 6.60
C MET A 187 -12.98 7.55 6.83
N ARG A 188 -13.52 6.66 6.00
CA ARG A 188 -14.82 6.04 6.19
C ARG A 188 -14.65 4.53 6.32
N GLU A 189 -15.63 3.91 6.93
CA GLU A 189 -15.73 2.45 7.01
C GLU A 189 -15.74 1.81 5.62
N GLY A 190 -15.31 0.57 5.54
CA GLY A 190 -15.54 -0.29 4.38
C GLY A 190 -16.95 -0.87 4.38
N LYS A 191 -17.32 -1.53 3.31
CA LYS A 191 -18.70 -2.03 3.09
C LYS A 191 -19.17 -3.04 4.15
N TRP A 192 -18.26 -3.86 4.68
CA TRP A 192 -18.60 -4.97 5.60
C TRP A 192 -17.71 -5.08 6.84
N ILE A 193 -16.49 -4.61 6.78
CA ILE A 193 -15.42 -4.92 7.74
C ILE A 193 -14.63 -3.72 8.27
N GLY A 194 -15.18 -2.52 8.17
CA GLY A 194 -14.46 -1.29 8.54
C GLY A 194 -13.44 -0.86 7.48
N ALA A 195 -12.61 0.11 7.83
CA ALA A 195 -11.51 0.56 6.99
C ALA A 195 -10.34 -0.44 7.02
N LYS A 196 -9.55 -0.43 5.96
CA LYS A 196 -8.36 -1.25 5.79
C LYS A 196 -7.18 -0.37 5.40
N MET A 197 -5.98 -0.83 5.69
CA MET A 197 -4.73 -0.16 5.35
C MET A 197 -3.78 -1.13 4.67
N GLY A 198 -2.88 -0.64 3.84
CA GLY A 198 -1.89 -1.49 3.19
C GLY A 198 -1.33 -0.87 1.93
N PHE A 199 -1.18 -1.67 0.89
CA PHE A 199 -0.43 -1.33 -0.31
C PHE A 199 -1.28 -1.36 -1.58
N VAL A 200 -0.92 -0.48 -2.51
CA VAL A 200 -1.42 -0.44 -3.87
C VAL A 200 -0.25 -0.43 -4.85
N ALA A 201 -0.39 -1.14 -5.97
CA ALA A 201 0.49 -1.05 -7.12
C ALA A 201 -0.36 -1.09 -8.40
N GLN A 202 -0.28 -0.04 -9.21
CA GLN A 202 -1.11 0.13 -10.39
C GLN A 202 -0.30 0.61 -11.58
N GLU A 203 -0.78 0.28 -12.76
CA GLU A 203 -0.23 0.68 -14.02
C GLU A 203 -1.35 1.06 -15.01
N PRO A 204 -1.39 2.32 -15.48
CA PRO A 204 -2.40 2.75 -16.44
C PRO A 204 -2.14 2.23 -17.86
N ASN A 205 -0.90 1.87 -18.20
CA ASN A 205 -0.53 1.42 -19.54
C ASN A 205 -0.59 -0.10 -19.67
N VAL A 206 -1.69 -0.61 -20.21
CA VAL A 206 -1.91 -2.07 -20.40
C VAL A 206 -0.95 -2.75 -21.38
N LYS A 207 -0.20 -1.99 -22.17
CA LYS A 207 0.75 -2.52 -23.18
C LYS A 207 2.19 -2.60 -22.68
N SER A 208 2.50 -1.98 -21.54
CA SER A 208 3.85 -1.97 -21.00
C SER A 208 4.21 -3.26 -20.28
N ASN A 209 5.51 -3.47 -20.02
CA ASN A 209 5.97 -4.48 -19.10
C ASN A 209 5.60 -4.08 -17.67
N ARG A 210 5.13 -5.02 -16.87
CA ARG A 210 4.73 -4.78 -15.48
C ARG A 210 5.91 -4.27 -14.65
N GLY A 211 5.67 -3.19 -13.90
CA GLY A 211 6.46 -2.80 -12.76
C GLY A 211 6.02 -3.53 -11.49
N TRP A 212 6.65 -3.21 -10.38
CA TRP A 212 6.27 -3.74 -9.06
C TRP A 212 6.78 -2.84 -7.94
N ILE A 213 6.25 -3.03 -6.75
CA ILE A 213 6.88 -2.57 -5.52
C ILE A 213 7.45 -3.76 -4.76
N ASP A 214 8.67 -3.61 -4.28
CA ASP A 214 9.26 -4.50 -3.29
C ASP A 214 9.05 -3.87 -1.91
N ILE A 215 8.39 -4.59 -1.01
CA ILE A 215 8.00 -4.14 0.32
C ILE A 215 8.92 -4.84 1.32
N ASP A 216 9.85 -4.08 1.93
CA ASP A 216 10.79 -4.63 2.90
C ASP A 216 10.09 -4.94 4.23
N TRP A 217 9.33 -3.99 4.73
CA TRP A 217 8.61 -4.15 6.00
C TRP A 217 7.45 -3.15 6.11
N PHE A 218 6.55 -3.50 7.02
CA PHE A 218 5.38 -2.72 7.41
C PHE A 218 5.26 -2.74 8.92
N ASN A 219 5.51 -1.63 9.57
CA ASN A 219 5.47 -1.49 11.02
C ASN A 219 4.27 -0.70 11.47
N VAL A 220 3.55 -1.26 12.44
CA VAL A 220 2.45 -0.61 13.15
C VAL A 220 2.91 -0.30 14.56
N THR A 221 2.71 0.93 15.00
CA THR A 221 3.02 1.41 16.35
C THR A 221 1.84 2.23 16.90
N ASP A 222 1.76 2.34 18.21
CA ASP A 222 0.78 3.18 18.93
C ASP A 222 1.04 4.68 18.74
#